data_f0d96d1c383eff6943e20a7dfb22a238
#
_entry.id   f0d96d1c383eff6943e20a7dfb22a238
#
_cell.length_a   1.000
_cell.length_b   1.000
_cell.length_c   1.000
_cell.angle_alpha   90.00
_cell.angle_beta   90.00
_cell.angle_gamma   90.00
#
_symmetry.space_group_name_H-M   'P 1'
#
loop_
_entity.id
_entity.type
_entity.pdbx_description
1 polymer ?
#
loop_
_entity_poly.entity_id
_entity_poly.type
_entity_poly.pdbx_seq_one_letter_code
_entity_poly.pdbx_strand_id
1 'polypeptide(L)'
;PHAWRYRDWVVKSFQDDIPWDRFIQEQLAGDELAGVTQGATDAAVNDPVRRDQLIATAFLRLAPDGTGDTVPDQNLARNQVIAEQIKVTTSSLMGLSVACAQCHDHRYDPVSQIDYFRLRAIFDPVFDFEQWRPPAARLYSLYTPEERAAAAAIEAEAAKIDAEADAMRKVFLDEIFEKEIVKLPEEVRDAFRTARATPEGERSEEQKALIRKYPAALATYSLDLYDPAKEKQVNDKRAEGTKLRGTKPAEGFLMAAVEVKGRVPETKLFHRGDHEQPKQTVTPGEISVLAGEGIEPLVPAETLAGSSGRRLAYARWLTSGRHPLVARVLVNRFWLGHFGRGLVATPGDFGRLGERPSHPELLDFLAATFMEGGWKLKSLHRLIVSSAVYRQGSGNEPARVADPDNRLLGRSSPRRLDAESFRDAVLGASGRLVPTVGGPPVGIAKDPVGRIVVGREEKDANGDVVRVVSLGADDFRRSLYLQSRRSEPVTVLETFDQPEMKPNCELRRATTVAPQALLMLNDTFVLTSARALAERVRAEAPGDVRGQVSRAWRLLFSRAPSAGDLEVALAHLAEQGEAFRVRLAAVPPPPAKEGESAPAPPDPQLEALSSLCQVLLASNRFLYCD
;
A
#
# COMPACT_ATOMS: atom_id res chain seq x y z
N PRO A 1 0.38 0.33 -8.07
CA PRO A 1 -0.62 -0.71 -8.40
C PRO A 1 -0.16 -2.10 -8.03
N HIS A 2 1.15 -2.42 -8.09
CA HIS A 2 1.67 -3.79 -7.93
C HIS A 2 2.26 -4.10 -6.54
N ALA A 3 2.23 -3.15 -5.58
CA ALA A 3 2.73 -3.32 -4.21
C ALA A 3 2.02 -4.44 -3.42
N TRP A 4 0.81 -4.85 -3.83
CA TRP A 4 0.07 -5.93 -3.21
C TRP A 4 0.80 -7.28 -3.23
N ARG A 5 1.67 -7.52 -4.22
CA ARG A 5 2.48 -8.74 -4.26
C ARG A 5 3.49 -8.80 -3.12
N TYR A 6 4.09 -7.65 -2.78
CA TYR A 6 4.95 -7.55 -1.60
C TYR A 6 4.15 -7.79 -0.30
N ARG A 7 2.95 -7.20 -0.17
CA ARG A 7 2.06 -7.50 0.97
C ARG A 7 1.76 -9.01 1.07
N ASP A 8 1.45 -9.65 -0.05
CA ASP A 8 1.14 -11.09 -0.07
C ASP A 8 2.38 -11.94 0.29
N TRP A 9 3.56 -11.54 -0.17
CA TRP A 9 4.82 -12.14 0.25
C TRP A 9 5.06 -11.98 1.77
N VAL A 10 4.79 -10.80 2.34
CA VAL A 10 4.86 -10.57 3.79
C VAL A 10 3.88 -11.49 4.53
N VAL A 11 2.61 -11.53 4.10
CA VAL A 11 1.59 -12.41 4.71
C VAL A 11 2.02 -13.88 4.68
N LYS A 12 2.49 -14.35 3.53
CA LYS A 12 3.02 -15.71 3.36
C LYS A 12 4.21 -15.97 4.29
N SER A 13 5.14 -15.02 4.39
CA SER A 13 6.30 -15.13 5.26
C SER A 13 5.93 -15.32 6.74
N PHE A 14 4.90 -14.60 7.21
CA PHE A 14 4.36 -14.80 8.56
C PHE A 14 3.62 -16.13 8.72
N GLN A 15 2.85 -16.55 7.72
CA GLN A 15 2.15 -17.85 7.74
C GLN A 15 3.14 -19.02 7.80
N ASP A 16 4.18 -18.97 6.99
CA ASP A 16 5.21 -20.02 6.89
C ASP A 16 6.24 -19.92 8.03
N ASP A 17 6.15 -18.86 8.86
CA ASP A 17 7.12 -18.58 9.93
C ASP A 17 8.56 -18.64 9.41
N ILE A 18 8.83 -17.95 8.28
CA ILE A 18 10.20 -17.91 7.78
C ILE A 18 11.12 -17.25 8.81
N PRO A 19 12.37 -17.69 8.95
CA PRO A 19 13.32 -17.04 9.85
C PRO A 19 13.47 -15.55 9.55
N TRP A 20 13.47 -14.72 10.57
CA TRP A 20 13.55 -13.26 10.40
C TRP A 20 14.89 -12.76 9.87
N ASP A 21 15.97 -13.49 10.09
CA ASP A 21 17.24 -13.25 9.42
C ASP A 21 17.09 -13.37 7.90
N ARG A 22 16.44 -14.43 7.41
CA ARG A 22 16.12 -14.62 6.01
C ARG A 22 15.13 -13.55 5.51
N PHE A 23 14.09 -13.23 6.27
CA PHE A 23 13.10 -12.19 5.93
C PHE A 23 13.78 -10.84 5.68
N ILE A 24 14.75 -10.46 6.53
CA ILE A 24 15.52 -9.21 6.37
C ILE A 24 16.45 -9.31 5.16
N GLN A 25 17.18 -10.43 5.01
CA GLN A 25 18.10 -10.61 3.89
C GLN A 25 17.39 -10.56 2.53
N GLU A 26 16.21 -11.18 2.40
CA GLU A 26 15.43 -11.15 1.16
C GLU A 26 14.91 -9.74 0.84
N GLN A 27 14.51 -8.95 1.83
CA GLN A 27 14.06 -7.58 1.62
C GLN A 27 15.19 -6.63 1.19
N LEU A 28 16.39 -6.78 1.78
CA LEU A 28 17.51 -5.90 1.50
C LEU A 28 18.31 -6.31 0.26
N ALA A 29 18.39 -7.61 -0.03
CA ALA A 29 19.31 -8.18 -1.02
C ALA A 29 18.71 -9.39 -1.77
N GLY A 30 17.40 -9.46 -1.95
CA GLY A 30 16.73 -10.60 -2.59
C GLY A 30 17.16 -10.82 -4.04
N ASP A 31 17.47 -9.76 -4.79
CA ASP A 31 18.02 -9.86 -6.14
C ASP A 31 19.46 -10.44 -6.13
N GLU A 32 20.30 -10.04 -5.16
CA GLU A 32 21.64 -10.59 -4.98
C GLU A 32 21.58 -12.07 -4.58
N LEU A 33 20.65 -12.46 -3.68
CA LEU A 33 20.40 -13.86 -3.30
C LEU A 33 19.88 -14.69 -4.47
N ALA A 34 18.97 -14.11 -5.28
CA ALA A 34 18.43 -14.74 -6.47
C ALA A 34 19.46 -14.86 -7.61
N GLY A 35 20.60 -14.18 -7.51
CA GLY A 35 21.59 -14.09 -8.58
C GLY A 35 21.04 -13.39 -9.81
N VAL A 36 20.37 -12.24 -9.63
CA VAL A 36 19.69 -11.50 -10.68
C VAL A 36 20.23 -10.09 -10.80
N THR A 37 20.49 -9.66 -12.03
CA THR A 37 20.78 -8.27 -12.40
C THR A 37 19.82 -7.81 -13.48
N GLN A 38 19.80 -6.53 -13.77
CA GLN A 38 18.96 -5.96 -14.84
C GLN A 38 19.23 -6.69 -16.17
N GLY A 39 18.18 -6.99 -16.92
CA GLY A 39 18.25 -7.74 -18.18
C GLY A 39 18.25 -9.27 -18.02
N ALA A 40 18.42 -9.80 -16.80
CA ALA A 40 18.37 -11.23 -16.50
C ALA A 40 17.17 -11.63 -15.63
N THR A 41 16.17 -10.76 -15.50
CA THR A 41 15.01 -10.94 -14.63
C THR A 41 13.99 -11.95 -15.18
N ASP A 42 13.86 -12.08 -16.49
CA ASP A 42 12.82 -12.91 -17.13
C ASP A 42 12.89 -14.39 -16.73
N ALA A 43 14.09 -14.97 -16.66
CA ALA A 43 14.25 -16.35 -16.20
C ALA A 43 13.98 -16.51 -14.70
N ALA A 44 14.26 -15.47 -13.90
CA ALA A 44 14.07 -15.51 -12.45
C ALA A 44 12.60 -15.37 -12.04
N VAL A 45 11.80 -14.60 -12.78
CA VAL A 45 10.36 -14.44 -12.47
C VAL A 45 9.56 -15.73 -12.68
N ASN A 46 10.09 -16.66 -13.48
CA ASN A 46 9.47 -17.97 -13.74
C ASN A 46 9.86 -19.02 -12.68
N ASP A 47 10.91 -18.77 -11.88
CA ASP A 47 11.28 -19.60 -10.73
C ASP A 47 10.58 -19.08 -9.47
N PRO A 48 9.71 -19.85 -8.78
CA PRO A 48 8.95 -19.37 -7.64
C PRO A 48 9.81 -18.83 -6.49
N VAL A 49 10.96 -19.46 -6.20
CA VAL A 49 11.84 -19.04 -5.09
C VAL A 49 12.52 -17.72 -5.45
N ARG A 50 13.10 -17.63 -6.64
CA ARG A 50 13.78 -16.41 -7.10
C ARG A 50 12.77 -15.26 -7.28
N ARG A 51 11.56 -15.57 -7.74
CA ARG A 51 10.46 -14.59 -7.83
C ARG A 51 10.07 -14.03 -6.47
N ASP A 52 9.91 -14.89 -5.44
CA ASP A 52 9.61 -14.45 -4.07
C ASP A 52 10.73 -13.56 -3.52
N GLN A 53 12.00 -13.89 -3.77
CA GLN A 53 13.16 -13.08 -3.42
C GLN A 53 13.16 -11.71 -4.13
N LEU A 54 12.79 -11.66 -5.40
CA LEU A 54 12.63 -10.39 -6.14
C LEU A 54 11.48 -9.55 -5.57
N ILE A 55 10.34 -10.16 -5.28
CA ILE A 55 9.19 -9.47 -4.67
C ILE A 55 9.56 -8.86 -3.32
N ALA A 56 10.36 -9.55 -2.51
CA ALA A 56 10.84 -9.07 -1.22
C ALA A 56 11.59 -7.73 -1.34
N THR A 57 12.39 -7.54 -2.40
CA THR A 57 13.13 -6.30 -2.63
C THR A 57 12.25 -5.08 -2.90
N ALA A 58 10.93 -5.26 -3.12
CA ALA A 58 9.99 -4.15 -3.22
C ALA A 58 9.99 -3.27 -1.94
N PHE A 59 10.42 -3.80 -0.79
CA PHE A 59 10.69 -3.01 0.42
C PHE A 59 11.53 -1.76 0.12
N LEU A 60 12.57 -1.90 -0.71
CA LEU A 60 13.44 -0.79 -1.11
C LEU A 60 12.78 0.23 -2.08
N ARG A 61 11.55 -0.01 -2.50
CA ARG A 61 10.79 0.83 -3.44
C ARG A 61 9.47 1.37 -2.86
N LEU A 62 9.22 1.19 -1.57
CA LEU A 62 7.99 1.63 -0.91
C LEU A 62 8.08 3.00 -0.24
N ALA A 63 9.27 3.60 -0.14
CA ALA A 63 9.40 4.99 0.29
C ALA A 63 8.64 5.94 -0.67
N PRO A 64 8.21 7.13 -0.21
CA PRO A 64 7.65 8.15 -1.09
C PRO A 64 8.58 8.44 -2.26
N ASP A 65 8.04 8.45 -3.48
CA ASP A 65 8.84 8.62 -4.70
C ASP A 65 8.20 9.68 -5.60
N GLY A 66 8.79 10.88 -5.61
CA GLY A 66 8.39 12.00 -6.45
C GLY A 66 9.03 11.99 -7.85
N THR A 67 9.86 10.99 -8.20
CA THR A 67 10.57 10.98 -9.48
C THR A 67 9.72 10.62 -10.69
N GLY A 68 8.46 10.22 -10.48
CA GLY A 68 7.47 10.00 -11.54
C GLY A 68 6.67 11.24 -11.90
N ASP A 69 6.78 12.29 -11.11
CA ASP A 69 6.02 13.53 -11.25
C ASP A 69 6.80 14.57 -12.08
N THR A 70 6.11 15.65 -12.46
CA THR A 70 6.73 16.79 -13.18
C THR A 70 7.48 17.73 -12.22
N VAL A 71 8.22 17.17 -11.26
CA VAL A 71 8.99 17.98 -10.30
C VAL A 71 10.15 18.64 -11.02
N PRO A 72 10.38 19.96 -10.86
CA PRO A 72 11.45 20.66 -11.55
C PRO A 72 12.84 20.10 -11.27
N ASP A 73 13.14 19.75 -10.02
CA ASP A 73 14.42 19.18 -9.60
C ASP A 73 14.33 17.67 -9.39
N GLN A 74 14.56 16.93 -10.46
CA GLN A 74 14.59 15.47 -10.44
C GLN A 74 15.76 14.91 -9.62
N ASN A 75 16.89 15.60 -9.56
CA ASN A 75 18.05 15.15 -8.80
C ASN A 75 17.80 15.25 -7.29
N LEU A 76 17.18 16.33 -6.84
CA LEU A 76 16.73 16.45 -5.46
C LEU A 76 15.72 15.33 -5.11
N ALA A 77 14.74 15.08 -5.98
CA ALA A 77 13.75 14.01 -5.77
C ALA A 77 14.43 12.63 -5.65
N ARG A 78 15.40 12.29 -6.51
CA ARG A 78 16.19 11.04 -6.42
C ARG A 78 16.94 10.94 -5.10
N ASN A 79 17.60 12.03 -4.69
CA ASN A 79 18.33 12.08 -3.42
C ASN A 79 17.41 11.86 -2.21
N GLN A 80 16.19 12.44 -2.25
CA GLN A 80 15.18 12.26 -1.20
C GLN A 80 14.70 10.80 -1.11
N VAL A 81 14.45 10.13 -2.24
CA VAL A 81 14.05 8.71 -2.23
C VAL A 81 15.11 7.83 -1.55
N ILE A 82 16.39 8.05 -1.85
CA ILE A 82 17.48 7.29 -1.21
C ILE A 82 17.54 7.61 0.29
N ALA A 83 17.43 8.89 0.67
CA ALA A 83 17.46 9.31 2.06
C ALA A 83 16.30 8.71 2.88
N GLU A 84 15.09 8.74 2.34
CA GLU A 84 13.91 8.15 2.98
C GLU A 84 14.04 6.62 3.12
N GLN A 85 14.63 5.94 2.15
CA GLN A 85 14.87 4.49 2.25
C GLN A 85 15.89 4.16 3.34
N ILE A 86 16.98 4.92 3.46
CA ILE A 86 17.96 4.76 4.54
C ILE A 86 17.27 4.99 5.89
N LYS A 87 16.48 6.07 6.03
CA LYS A 87 15.71 6.37 7.23
C LYS A 87 14.78 5.22 7.62
N VAL A 88 13.99 4.71 6.68
CA VAL A 88 13.09 3.57 6.92
C VAL A 88 13.87 2.34 7.39
N THR A 89 14.98 2.02 6.73
CA THR A 89 15.80 0.84 7.06
C THR A 89 16.40 0.96 8.46
N THR A 90 16.99 2.11 8.78
CA THR A 90 17.68 2.31 10.07
C THR A 90 16.71 2.41 11.25
N SER A 91 15.60 3.15 11.11
CA SER A 91 14.60 3.26 12.18
C SER A 91 13.84 1.95 12.40
N SER A 92 13.59 1.18 11.32
CA SER A 92 12.84 -0.09 11.43
C SER A 92 13.66 -1.24 12.00
N LEU A 93 14.92 -1.36 11.59
CA LEU A 93 15.77 -2.51 11.96
C LEU A 93 16.70 -2.22 13.13
N MET A 94 17.19 -0.99 13.26
CA MET A 94 18.16 -0.62 14.31
C MET A 94 17.57 0.33 15.37
N GLY A 95 16.37 0.88 15.13
CA GLY A 95 15.80 1.88 16.02
C GLY A 95 16.67 3.13 16.14
N LEU A 96 17.27 3.61 15.04
CA LEU A 96 18.15 4.77 15.05
C LEU A 96 17.68 5.83 14.06
N SER A 97 17.72 7.09 14.50
CA SER A 97 17.37 8.28 13.71
C SER A 97 18.56 8.80 12.89
N VAL A 98 19.09 7.98 11.98
CA VAL A 98 20.32 8.29 11.21
C VAL A 98 20.13 9.42 10.18
N ALA A 99 18.90 9.74 9.81
CA ALA A 99 18.60 10.73 8.77
C ALA A 99 19.19 12.13 9.06
N CYS A 100 19.32 12.54 10.33
CA CYS A 100 19.94 13.80 10.71
C CYS A 100 21.41 13.91 10.26
N ALA A 101 22.09 12.76 10.16
CA ALA A 101 23.49 12.70 9.77
C ALA A 101 23.72 12.89 8.26
N GLN A 102 22.67 13.05 7.46
CA GLN A 102 22.78 13.41 6.04
C GLN A 102 23.47 14.77 5.83
N CYS A 103 23.19 15.75 6.71
CA CYS A 103 23.64 17.13 6.53
C CYS A 103 24.84 17.50 7.42
N HIS A 104 24.94 16.93 8.60
CA HIS A 104 25.95 17.19 9.61
C HIS A 104 26.04 15.99 10.57
N ASP A 105 27.07 15.88 11.38
CA ASP A 105 27.14 14.84 12.42
C ASP A 105 25.90 14.87 13.31
N HIS A 106 25.37 13.70 13.67
CA HIS A 106 24.17 13.61 14.49
C HIS A 106 24.35 14.35 15.81
N ARG A 107 23.36 15.16 16.21
CA ARG A 107 23.49 16.08 17.33
C ARG A 107 23.69 15.37 18.67
N TYR A 108 23.08 14.22 18.84
CA TYR A 108 23.02 13.52 20.14
C TYR A 108 23.72 12.16 20.09
N ASP A 109 23.53 11.40 19.04
CA ASP A 109 24.11 10.08 18.87
C ASP A 109 25.48 10.15 18.21
N PRO A 110 26.39 9.22 18.50
CA PRO A 110 27.72 9.20 17.90
C PRO A 110 27.69 8.63 16.48
N VAL A 111 26.91 9.28 15.61
CA VAL A 111 26.74 8.98 14.19
C VAL A 111 27.26 10.15 13.38
N SER A 112 28.36 9.98 12.68
CA SER A 112 28.96 11.03 11.86
C SER A 112 28.24 11.15 10.49
N GLN A 113 28.43 12.29 9.83
CA GLN A 113 27.97 12.47 8.46
C GLN A 113 28.63 11.43 7.52
N ILE A 114 29.88 11.07 7.77
CA ILE A 114 30.58 10.02 7.01
C ILE A 114 29.87 8.67 7.19
N ASP A 115 29.41 8.31 8.38
CA ASP A 115 28.67 7.06 8.63
C ASP A 115 27.38 6.99 7.81
N TYR A 116 26.64 8.10 7.71
CA TYR A 116 25.47 8.18 6.85
C TYR A 116 25.79 7.86 5.38
N PHE A 117 26.86 8.47 4.83
CA PHE A 117 27.24 8.23 3.45
C PHE A 117 27.89 6.85 3.25
N ARG A 118 28.49 6.24 4.26
CA ARG A 118 28.92 4.83 4.25
C ARG A 118 27.73 3.88 4.13
N LEU A 119 26.66 4.13 4.88
CA LEU A 119 25.39 3.39 4.72
C LEU A 119 24.79 3.63 3.34
N ARG A 120 24.76 4.88 2.87
CA ARG A 120 24.29 5.20 1.53
C ARG A 120 25.04 4.42 0.45
N ALA A 121 26.36 4.28 0.57
CA ALA A 121 27.20 3.52 -0.38
C ALA A 121 26.83 2.04 -0.50
N ILE A 122 26.15 1.47 0.52
CA ILE A 122 25.62 0.10 0.47
C ILE A 122 24.44 0.04 -0.52
N PHE A 123 23.58 1.07 -0.56
CA PHE A 123 22.35 1.10 -1.33
C PHE A 123 22.48 1.79 -2.70
N ASP A 124 23.48 2.65 -2.91
CA ASP A 124 23.64 3.38 -4.17
C ASP A 124 23.68 2.47 -5.41
N PRO A 125 24.24 1.24 -5.40
CA PRO A 125 24.24 0.38 -6.58
C PRO A 125 22.85 -0.02 -7.06
N VAL A 126 21.87 -0.18 -6.17
CA VAL A 126 20.50 -0.57 -6.52
C VAL A 126 19.63 0.61 -6.91
N PHE A 127 19.98 1.81 -6.43
CA PHE A 127 19.28 3.03 -6.79
C PHE A 127 19.85 3.68 -8.04
N ASP A 128 21.16 3.64 -8.22
CA ASP A 128 21.93 4.24 -9.32
C ASP A 128 21.46 5.67 -9.65
N PHE A 129 21.93 6.62 -8.86
CA PHE A 129 21.51 8.03 -8.97
C PHE A 129 21.67 8.60 -10.39
N GLU A 130 22.70 8.19 -11.12
CA GLU A 130 22.98 8.66 -12.49
C GLU A 130 22.09 7.99 -13.53
N GLN A 131 21.89 6.66 -13.41
CA GLN A 131 21.00 5.88 -14.28
C GLN A 131 19.67 5.58 -13.61
N TRP A 132 19.05 6.60 -13.05
CA TRP A 132 17.81 6.46 -12.32
C TRP A 132 16.69 5.89 -13.17
N ARG A 133 16.00 4.91 -12.61
CA ARG A 133 14.81 4.33 -13.25
C ARG A 133 13.55 4.91 -12.60
N PRO A 134 12.67 5.58 -13.36
CA PRO A 134 11.40 6.07 -12.85
C PRO A 134 10.49 4.89 -12.45
N PRO A 135 9.44 5.13 -11.63
CA PRO A 135 8.59 4.05 -11.08
C PRO A 135 8.06 3.06 -12.12
N ALA A 136 7.63 3.53 -13.29
CA ALA A 136 7.12 2.66 -14.36
C ALA A 136 8.19 1.71 -14.92
N ALA A 137 9.45 2.13 -14.95
CA ALA A 137 10.57 1.32 -15.47
C ALA A 137 11.09 0.27 -14.47
N ARG A 138 10.54 0.20 -13.25
CA ARG A 138 10.91 -0.77 -12.21
C ARG A 138 9.98 -1.97 -12.14
N LEU A 139 9.06 -2.08 -13.09
CA LEU A 139 8.13 -3.19 -13.19
C LEU A 139 8.73 -4.28 -14.08
N TYR A 140 8.62 -5.51 -13.64
CA TYR A 140 9.07 -6.69 -14.37
C TYR A 140 7.87 -7.55 -14.71
N SER A 141 7.75 -7.89 -15.99
CA SER A 141 6.66 -8.71 -16.52
C SER A 141 6.74 -10.14 -15.95
N LEU A 142 5.57 -10.68 -15.62
CA LEU A 142 5.41 -12.06 -15.18
C LEU A 142 5.04 -13.02 -16.34
N TYR A 143 5.08 -12.55 -17.57
CA TYR A 143 4.87 -13.42 -18.71
C TYR A 143 5.86 -14.59 -18.74
N THR A 144 5.34 -15.78 -18.94
CA THR A 144 6.18 -16.90 -19.35
C THR A 144 6.78 -16.63 -20.74
N PRO A 145 7.81 -17.36 -21.15
CA PRO A 145 8.35 -17.25 -22.53
C PRO A 145 7.27 -17.43 -23.60
N GLU A 146 6.34 -18.36 -23.39
CA GLU A 146 5.24 -18.66 -24.30
C GLU A 146 4.22 -17.52 -24.37
N GLU A 147 3.81 -16.98 -23.21
CA GLU A 147 2.89 -15.83 -23.14
C GLU A 147 3.51 -14.58 -23.78
N ARG A 148 4.81 -14.37 -23.56
CA ARG A 148 5.57 -13.26 -24.17
C ARG A 148 5.61 -13.39 -25.69
N ALA A 149 5.88 -14.59 -26.20
CA ALA A 149 5.87 -14.85 -27.64
C ALA A 149 4.47 -14.65 -28.24
N ALA A 150 3.42 -15.13 -27.57
CA ALA A 150 2.04 -14.93 -27.98
C ALA A 150 1.64 -13.45 -28.00
N ALA A 151 1.98 -12.69 -26.94
CA ALA A 151 1.72 -11.26 -26.87
C ALA A 151 2.46 -10.47 -27.95
N ALA A 152 3.72 -10.84 -28.24
CA ALA A 152 4.52 -10.24 -29.32
C ALA A 152 3.92 -10.51 -30.71
N ALA A 153 3.44 -11.74 -30.97
CA ALA A 153 2.79 -12.08 -32.23
C ALA A 153 1.50 -11.27 -32.44
N ILE A 154 0.67 -11.14 -31.38
CA ILE A 154 -0.55 -10.32 -31.40
C ILE A 154 -0.22 -8.85 -31.67
N GLU A 155 0.82 -8.30 -31.01
CA GLU A 155 1.24 -6.92 -31.23
C GLU A 155 1.73 -6.68 -32.65
N ALA A 156 2.53 -7.61 -33.20
CA ALA A 156 3.01 -7.52 -34.57
C ALA A 156 1.86 -7.50 -35.59
N GLU A 157 0.80 -8.26 -35.35
CA GLU A 157 -0.37 -8.29 -36.22
C GLU A 157 -1.22 -7.02 -36.05
N ALA A 158 -1.42 -6.55 -34.80
CA ALA A 158 -2.12 -5.30 -34.55
C ALA A 158 -1.39 -4.08 -35.13
N ALA A 159 -0.06 -4.08 -35.11
CA ALA A 159 0.76 -3.02 -35.73
C ALA A 159 0.59 -2.98 -37.26
N LYS A 160 0.37 -4.11 -37.94
CA LYS A 160 0.04 -4.12 -39.37
C LYS A 160 -1.30 -3.44 -39.64
N ILE A 161 -2.31 -3.72 -38.81
CA ILE A 161 -3.64 -3.09 -38.90
C ILE A 161 -3.53 -1.57 -38.71
N ASP A 162 -2.72 -1.10 -37.74
CA ASP A 162 -2.49 0.33 -37.54
C ASP A 162 -1.79 0.96 -38.75
N ALA A 163 -0.79 0.28 -39.32
CA ALA A 163 -0.11 0.74 -40.55
C ALA A 163 -1.06 0.82 -41.77
N GLU A 164 -1.99 -0.13 -41.90
CA GLU A 164 -3.05 -0.07 -42.91
C GLU A 164 -3.98 1.12 -42.69
N ALA A 165 -4.38 1.39 -41.44
CA ALA A 165 -5.20 2.54 -41.09
C ALA A 165 -4.48 3.87 -41.38
N ASP A 166 -3.18 3.95 -41.09
CA ASP A 166 -2.38 5.14 -41.40
C ASP A 166 -2.18 5.34 -42.91
N ALA A 167 -1.99 4.27 -43.67
CA ALA A 167 -1.96 4.31 -45.12
C ALA A 167 -3.29 4.78 -45.72
N MET A 168 -4.41 4.24 -45.20
CA MET A 168 -5.76 4.67 -45.59
C MET A 168 -5.98 6.16 -45.28
N ARG A 169 -5.59 6.61 -44.10
CA ARG A 169 -5.68 8.01 -43.70
C ARG A 169 -4.88 8.92 -44.64
N LYS A 170 -3.68 8.50 -45.02
CA LYS A 170 -2.85 9.24 -45.96
C LYS A 170 -3.52 9.38 -47.34
N VAL A 171 -4.06 8.29 -47.89
CA VAL A 171 -4.80 8.33 -49.16
C VAL A 171 -6.00 9.28 -49.07
N PHE A 172 -6.76 9.25 -48.00
CA PHE A 172 -7.91 10.14 -47.81
C PHE A 172 -7.49 11.62 -47.70
N LEU A 173 -6.39 11.91 -47.01
CA LEU A 173 -5.85 13.29 -46.94
C LEU A 173 -5.31 13.75 -48.29
N ASP A 174 -4.74 12.87 -49.09
CA ASP A 174 -4.27 13.19 -50.44
C ASP A 174 -5.45 13.49 -51.38
N GLU A 175 -6.52 12.72 -51.31
CA GLU A 175 -7.75 13.01 -52.08
C GLU A 175 -8.42 14.33 -51.65
N ILE A 176 -8.41 14.64 -50.36
CA ILE A 176 -8.94 15.92 -49.86
C ILE A 176 -8.04 17.06 -50.33
N PHE A 177 -6.74 16.89 -50.26
CA PHE A 177 -5.77 17.87 -50.73
C PHE A 177 -6.02 18.22 -52.21
N GLU A 178 -6.21 17.24 -53.08
CA GLU A 178 -6.48 17.50 -54.50
C GLU A 178 -7.83 18.23 -54.72
N LYS A 179 -8.81 18.03 -53.85
CA LYS A 179 -10.09 18.78 -53.84
C LYS A 179 -9.90 20.21 -53.33
N GLU A 180 -9.12 20.42 -52.31
CA GLU A 180 -8.90 21.73 -51.71
C GLU A 180 -7.95 22.61 -52.57
N ILE A 181 -6.95 22.03 -53.19
CA ILE A 181 -5.99 22.80 -54.00
C ILE A 181 -6.65 23.40 -55.25
N VAL A 182 -7.69 22.79 -55.78
CA VAL A 182 -8.47 23.36 -56.93
C VAL A 182 -9.15 24.68 -56.57
N LYS A 183 -9.42 24.93 -55.27
CA LYS A 183 -9.98 26.19 -54.77
C LYS A 183 -8.96 27.33 -54.74
N LEU A 184 -7.66 27.03 -54.88
CA LEU A 184 -6.61 28.07 -54.96
C LEU A 184 -6.50 28.64 -56.38
N PRO A 185 -5.99 29.90 -56.51
CA PRO A 185 -5.61 30.48 -57.82
C PRO A 185 -4.69 29.53 -58.60
N GLU A 186 -4.88 29.39 -59.88
CA GLU A 186 -4.17 28.42 -60.73
C GLU A 186 -2.66 28.58 -60.67
N GLU A 187 -2.21 29.83 -60.63
CA GLU A 187 -0.80 30.21 -60.62
C GLU A 187 -0.01 29.75 -59.35
N VAL A 188 -0.72 29.43 -58.25
CA VAL A 188 -0.05 29.03 -56.99
C VAL A 188 -0.14 27.53 -56.70
N ARG A 189 -0.91 26.77 -57.47
CA ARG A 189 -1.22 25.35 -57.17
C ARG A 189 0.03 24.48 -57.18
N ASP A 190 0.89 24.62 -58.19
CA ASP A 190 2.10 23.77 -58.30
C ASP A 190 3.13 24.12 -57.21
N ALA A 191 3.28 25.42 -56.94
CA ALA A 191 4.13 25.85 -55.83
C ALA A 191 3.61 25.32 -54.47
N PHE A 192 2.29 25.23 -54.31
CA PHE A 192 1.67 24.71 -53.07
C PHE A 192 1.82 23.18 -52.97
N ARG A 193 1.71 22.42 -54.08
CA ARG A 193 2.02 20.99 -54.11
C ARG A 193 3.47 20.72 -53.69
N THR A 194 4.39 21.50 -54.23
CA THR A 194 5.81 21.41 -53.87
C THR A 194 6.01 21.72 -52.38
N ALA A 195 5.39 22.77 -51.87
CA ALA A 195 5.51 23.18 -50.48
C ALA A 195 4.93 22.10 -49.52
N ARG A 196 3.81 21.42 -49.89
CA ARG A 196 3.26 20.28 -49.13
C ARG A 196 4.19 19.07 -49.16
N ALA A 197 4.79 18.77 -50.30
CA ALA A 197 5.70 17.62 -50.44
C ALA A 197 7.02 17.83 -49.71
N THR A 198 7.41 19.08 -49.45
CA THR A 198 8.66 19.40 -48.74
C THR A 198 8.46 19.20 -47.23
N PRO A 199 9.33 18.43 -46.53
CA PRO A 199 9.30 18.29 -45.07
C PRO A 199 9.30 19.65 -44.38
N GLU A 200 8.60 19.81 -43.28
CA GLU A 200 8.38 21.10 -42.61
C GLU A 200 9.69 21.82 -42.27
N GLY A 201 10.72 21.08 -41.80
CA GLY A 201 12.03 21.62 -41.45
C GLY A 201 12.88 22.08 -42.66
N GLU A 202 12.53 21.62 -43.87
CA GLU A 202 13.27 21.89 -45.12
C GLU A 202 12.57 22.94 -46.00
N ARG A 203 11.40 23.44 -45.57
CA ARG A 203 10.61 24.42 -46.33
C ARG A 203 11.30 25.77 -46.40
N SER A 204 11.36 26.36 -47.61
CA SER A 204 11.81 27.75 -47.80
C SER A 204 10.83 28.73 -47.13
N GLU A 205 11.28 29.98 -46.92
CA GLU A 205 10.40 31.03 -46.35
C GLU A 205 9.24 31.37 -47.29
N GLU A 206 9.43 31.26 -48.61
CA GLU A 206 8.35 31.42 -49.59
C GLU A 206 7.32 30.28 -49.45
N GLN A 207 7.75 29.03 -49.30
CA GLN A 207 6.87 27.89 -49.07
C GLN A 207 6.09 28.01 -47.74
N LYS A 208 6.75 28.45 -46.69
CA LYS A 208 6.11 28.71 -45.38
C LYS A 208 5.08 29.85 -45.48
N ALA A 209 5.42 30.93 -46.22
CA ALA A 209 4.52 32.06 -46.45
C ALA A 209 3.29 31.62 -47.25
N LEU A 210 3.45 30.79 -48.28
CA LEU A 210 2.39 30.26 -49.10
C LEU A 210 1.44 29.37 -48.28
N ILE A 211 1.95 28.49 -47.41
CA ILE A 211 1.17 27.66 -46.51
C ILE A 211 0.41 28.51 -45.47
N ARG A 212 1.06 29.54 -44.92
CA ARG A 212 0.39 30.47 -43.98
C ARG A 212 -0.76 31.24 -44.64
N LYS A 213 -0.65 31.52 -45.90
CA LYS A 213 -1.71 32.21 -46.67
C LYS A 213 -2.91 31.31 -46.93
N TYR A 214 -2.70 30.01 -47.12
CA TYR A 214 -3.76 29.05 -47.45
C TYR A 214 -3.71 27.81 -46.56
N PRO A 215 -3.85 27.94 -45.23
CA PRO A 215 -3.60 26.86 -44.30
C PRO A 215 -4.58 25.70 -44.45
N ALA A 216 -5.85 25.96 -44.80
CA ALA A 216 -6.85 24.93 -44.98
C ALA A 216 -6.53 24.02 -46.19
N ALA A 217 -5.87 24.52 -47.23
CA ALA A 217 -5.54 23.71 -48.41
C ALA A 217 -4.42 22.72 -48.15
N LEU A 218 -3.66 22.82 -47.04
CA LEU A 218 -2.62 21.87 -46.68
C LEU A 218 -3.20 20.48 -46.37
N ALA A 219 -4.46 20.40 -45.98
CA ALA A 219 -5.18 19.19 -45.63
C ALA A 219 -4.40 18.25 -44.68
N THR A 220 -3.70 18.85 -43.71
CA THR A 220 -2.92 18.10 -42.67
C THR A 220 -3.61 18.10 -41.34
N TYR A 221 -4.73 18.82 -41.20
CA TYR A 221 -5.53 18.83 -39.97
C TYR A 221 -6.34 17.53 -39.80
N SER A 222 -7.12 17.48 -38.77
CA SER A 222 -7.96 16.33 -38.45
C SER A 222 -8.91 15.98 -39.63
N LEU A 223 -8.90 14.73 -40.04
CA LEU A 223 -9.68 14.26 -41.20
C LEU A 223 -11.18 14.46 -41.02
N ASP A 224 -11.66 14.47 -39.74
CA ASP A 224 -13.06 14.71 -39.37
C ASP A 224 -13.59 16.09 -39.78
N LEU A 225 -12.70 17.10 -39.87
CA LEU A 225 -13.06 18.45 -40.33
C LEU A 225 -13.42 18.50 -41.82
N TYR A 226 -12.91 17.55 -42.60
CA TYR A 226 -13.11 17.49 -44.06
C TYR A 226 -14.12 16.42 -44.46
N ASP A 227 -14.02 15.24 -43.87
CA ASP A 227 -14.87 14.08 -44.20
C ASP A 227 -15.02 13.16 -42.97
N PRO A 228 -16.06 13.40 -42.12
CA PRO A 228 -16.30 12.56 -40.95
C PRO A 228 -16.53 11.08 -41.27
N ALA A 229 -17.03 10.75 -42.48
CA ALA A 229 -17.26 9.37 -42.86
C ALA A 229 -15.94 8.63 -43.14
N LYS A 230 -14.95 9.30 -43.72
CA LYS A 230 -13.61 8.77 -43.93
C LYS A 230 -12.84 8.66 -42.62
N GLU A 231 -12.95 9.64 -41.72
CA GLU A 231 -12.38 9.54 -40.37
C GLU A 231 -12.93 8.33 -39.61
N LYS A 232 -14.27 8.11 -39.74
CA LYS A 232 -14.88 6.92 -39.12
C LYS A 232 -14.29 5.62 -39.68
N GLN A 233 -14.05 5.50 -40.98
CA GLN A 233 -13.44 4.30 -41.58
C GLN A 233 -12.03 4.05 -41.00
N VAL A 234 -11.20 5.10 -40.86
CA VAL A 234 -9.85 4.98 -40.25
C VAL A 234 -9.97 4.54 -38.81
N ASN A 235 -10.88 5.12 -38.04
CA ASN A 235 -11.08 4.79 -36.64
C ASN A 235 -11.65 3.38 -36.45
N ASP A 236 -12.58 2.95 -37.30
CA ASP A 236 -13.08 1.56 -37.30
C ASP A 236 -11.92 0.57 -37.56
N LYS A 237 -11.01 0.89 -38.49
CA LYS A 237 -9.82 0.05 -38.72
C LYS A 237 -8.86 0.04 -37.52
N ARG A 238 -8.59 1.16 -36.86
CA ARG A 238 -7.79 1.21 -35.64
C ARG A 238 -8.46 0.46 -34.47
N ALA A 239 -9.80 0.46 -34.42
CA ALA A 239 -10.54 -0.31 -33.42
C ALA A 239 -10.35 -1.82 -33.58
N GLU A 240 -10.16 -2.33 -34.82
CA GLU A 240 -9.79 -3.74 -35.06
C GLU A 240 -8.44 -4.08 -34.39
N GLY A 241 -7.41 -3.22 -34.58
CA GLY A 241 -6.11 -3.38 -33.93
C GLY A 241 -6.20 -3.35 -32.40
N THR A 242 -7.00 -2.41 -31.86
CA THR A 242 -7.26 -2.32 -30.42
C THR A 242 -7.96 -3.57 -29.89
N LYS A 243 -8.97 -4.06 -30.61
CA LYS A 243 -9.67 -5.30 -30.24
C LYS A 243 -8.73 -6.51 -30.25
N LEU A 244 -7.84 -6.60 -31.23
CA LEU A 244 -6.85 -7.67 -31.30
C LEU A 244 -5.88 -7.59 -30.11
N ARG A 245 -5.38 -6.40 -29.74
CA ARG A 245 -4.56 -6.20 -28.53
C ARG A 245 -5.27 -6.64 -27.24
N GLY A 246 -6.59 -6.50 -27.19
CA GLY A 246 -7.42 -6.99 -26.09
C GLY A 246 -7.43 -8.52 -25.92
N THR A 247 -6.93 -9.28 -26.90
CA THR A 247 -6.81 -10.75 -26.83
C THR A 247 -5.47 -11.22 -26.27
N LYS A 248 -4.53 -10.31 -25.98
CA LYS A 248 -3.26 -10.66 -25.33
C LYS A 248 -3.51 -11.35 -23.99
N PRO A 249 -2.64 -12.31 -23.60
CA PRO A 249 -2.66 -12.83 -22.25
C PRO A 249 -2.60 -11.67 -21.22
N ALA A 250 -3.28 -11.83 -20.08
CA ALA A 250 -3.28 -10.82 -19.04
C ALA A 250 -1.87 -10.68 -18.45
N GLU A 251 -1.25 -9.51 -18.59
CA GLU A 251 0.10 -9.27 -18.09
C GLU A 251 0.11 -8.91 -16.61
N GLY A 252 0.75 -9.75 -15.83
CA GLY A 252 1.08 -9.44 -14.44
C GLY A 252 2.43 -8.75 -14.33
N PHE A 253 2.59 -7.91 -13.28
CA PHE A 253 3.87 -7.25 -13.01
C PHE A 253 4.27 -7.43 -11.55
N LEU A 254 5.56 -7.54 -11.28
CA LEU A 254 6.13 -7.34 -9.97
C LEU A 254 7.00 -6.09 -9.94
N MET A 255 7.09 -5.48 -8.77
CA MET A 255 8.01 -4.38 -8.50
C MET A 255 9.22 -4.95 -7.75
N ALA A 256 10.43 -4.68 -8.23
CA ALA A 256 11.65 -5.12 -7.58
C ALA A 256 12.75 -4.04 -7.60
N ALA A 257 13.69 -4.18 -6.69
CA ALA A 257 14.95 -3.45 -6.71
C ALA A 257 16.05 -4.40 -7.20
N VAL A 258 16.67 -4.07 -8.32
CA VAL A 258 17.66 -4.92 -9.01
C VAL A 258 18.81 -4.07 -9.51
N GLU A 259 20.05 -4.51 -9.24
CA GLU A 259 21.27 -3.80 -9.69
C GLU A 259 21.56 -4.01 -11.17
N VAL A 260 22.28 -3.05 -11.75
CA VAL A 260 22.87 -3.20 -13.10
C VAL A 260 24.15 -4.01 -13.00
N LYS A 261 24.29 -5.04 -13.85
CA LYS A 261 25.47 -5.92 -13.85
C LYS A 261 26.78 -5.14 -14.03
N GLY A 262 27.70 -5.35 -13.10
CA GLY A 262 29.06 -4.77 -13.15
C GLY A 262 29.10 -3.25 -12.94
N ARG A 263 27.98 -2.60 -12.62
CA ARG A 263 27.92 -1.17 -12.34
C ARG A 263 27.85 -0.89 -10.85
N VAL A 264 28.89 -0.27 -10.34
CA VAL A 264 28.99 0.14 -8.93
C VAL A 264 29.29 1.65 -8.89
N PRO A 265 28.29 2.50 -8.67
CA PRO A 265 28.51 3.94 -8.64
C PRO A 265 29.39 4.35 -7.46
N GLU A 266 30.14 5.43 -7.66
CA GLU A 266 30.97 6.03 -6.62
C GLU A 266 30.10 6.90 -5.71
N THR A 267 30.08 6.60 -4.42
CA THR A 267 29.35 7.42 -3.44
C THR A 267 30.26 8.54 -2.93
N LYS A 268 29.77 9.76 -2.97
CA LYS A 268 30.47 10.94 -2.44
C LYS A 268 29.71 11.50 -1.23
N LEU A 269 30.49 12.00 -0.27
CA LEU A 269 29.94 12.82 0.80
C LEU A 269 29.47 14.15 0.24
N PHE A 270 28.31 14.63 0.66
CA PHE A 270 27.76 15.92 0.22
C PHE A 270 27.93 16.99 1.29
N HIS A 271 28.40 18.19 0.90
CA HIS A 271 28.45 19.31 1.82
C HIS A 271 27.04 19.67 2.31
N ARG A 272 26.79 19.58 3.62
CA ARG A 272 25.47 19.82 4.23
C ARG A 272 24.31 19.03 3.60
N GLY A 273 24.58 17.85 3.05
CA GLY A 273 23.59 17.03 2.38
C GLY A 273 23.20 17.49 0.97
N ASP A 274 23.84 18.53 0.45
CA ASP A 274 23.58 19.09 -0.87
C ASP A 274 24.31 18.26 -1.95
N HIS A 275 23.54 17.58 -2.78
CA HIS A 275 24.04 16.68 -3.82
C HIS A 275 24.80 17.42 -4.94
N GLU A 276 24.60 18.74 -5.07
CA GLU A 276 25.34 19.59 -6.01
C GLU A 276 26.73 19.97 -5.49
N GLN A 277 27.02 19.71 -4.22
CA GLN A 277 28.30 20.01 -3.58
C GLN A 277 29.01 18.74 -3.08
N PRO A 278 29.43 17.84 -4.01
CA PRO A 278 30.13 16.62 -3.63
C PRO A 278 31.53 16.90 -3.10
N LYS A 279 31.91 16.15 -2.05
CA LYS A 279 33.26 16.13 -1.45
C LYS A 279 33.99 14.82 -1.77
N GLN A 280 34.72 14.28 -0.80
CA GLN A 280 35.48 13.03 -0.93
C GLN A 280 34.56 11.81 -1.17
N THR A 281 35.12 10.82 -1.83
CA THR A 281 34.56 9.47 -1.98
C THR A 281 34.49 8.76 -0.66
N VAL A 282 33.42 7.97 -0.46
CA VAL A 282 33.16 7.19 0.76
C VAL A 282 32.97 5.72 0.39
N THR A 283 33.61 4.84 1.14
CA THR A 283 33.44 3.39 1.00
C THR A 283 32.23 2.89 1.78
N PRO A 284 31.57 1.80 1.34
CA PRO A 284 30.44 1.20 2.08
C PRO A 284 30.87 0.71 3.46
N GLY A 285 29.99 0.87 4.45
CA GLY A 285 30.27 0.41 5.80
C GLY A 285 29.12 0.66 6.76
N GLU A 286 29.20 0.03 7.92
CA GLU A 286 28.29 0.23 9.05
C GLU A 286 28.58 1.57 9.76
N ILE A 287 27.64 2.03 10.59
CA ILE A 287 27.82 3.11 11.54
C ILE A 287 28.97 2.77 12.49
N SER A 288 29.95 3.63 12.59
CA SER A 288 31.24 3.35 13.28
C SER A 288 31.06 2.87 14.71
N VAL A 289 30.12 3.45 15.48
CA VAL A 289 29.86 3.05 16.87
C VAL A 289 29.23 1.65 16.99
N LEU A 290 28.56 1.15 15.95
CA LEU A 290 27.95 -0.20 15.92
C LEU A 290 28.91 -1.25 15.39
N ALA A 291 29.92 -0.83 14.65
CA ALA A 291 30.92 -1.74 14.11
C ALA A 291 31.77 -2.43 15.21
N GLY A 292 31.97 -1.80 16.36
CA GLY A 292 32.71 -2.36 17.50
C GLY A 292 34.21 -2.57 17.24
N GLU A 293 34.96 -2.85 18.29
CA GLU A 293 36.36 -3.27 18.15
C GLU A 293 36.41 -4.75 17.66
N GLY A 294 37.18 -5.01 16.60
CA GLY A 294 37.36 -6.35 16.05
C GLY A 294 36.27 -6.83 15.08
N ILE A 295 35.34 -5.95 14.65
CA ILE A 295 34.44 -6.24 13.55
C ILE A 295 35.13 -5.88 12.23
N GLU A 296 35.23 -6.88 11.37
CA GLU A 296 35.85 -6.71 10.05
C GLU A 296 35.08 -5.68 9.19
N PRO A 297 35.80 -4.95 8.31
CA PRO A 297 35.14 -4.08 7.33
C PRO A 297 34.08 -4.86 6.54
N LEU A 298 33.01 -4.20 6.14
CA LEU A 298 31.98 -4.79 5.30
C LEU A 298 32.59 -5.21 3.95
N VAL A 299 32.90 -6.50 3.82
CA VAL A 299 33.41 -7.07 2.58
C VAL A 299 32.22 -7.45 1.71
N PRO A 300 32.12 -6.95 0.45
CA PRO A 300 31.06 -7.35 -0.46
C PRO A 300 30.97 -8.87 -0.60
N ALA A 301 29.74 -9.39 -0.57
CA ALA A 301 29.51 -10.82 -0.77
C ALA A 301 29.72 -11.19 -2.23
N GLU A 302 30.23 -12.39 -2.50
CA GLU A 302 30.21 -12.94 -3.84
C GLU A 302 28.77 -13.20 -4.30
N THR A 303 28.44 -12.77 -5.52
CA THR A 303 27.12 -12.94 -6.12
C THR A 303 27.21 -13.61 -7.47
N LEU A 304 26.23 -14.49 -7.77
CA LEU A 304 26.19 -15.25 -9.02
C LEU A 304 26.02 -14.38 -10.27
N ALA A 305 25.40 -13.21 -10.12
CA ALA A 305 25.08 -12.33 -11.26
C ALA A 305 26.09 -11.21 -11.50
N GLY A 306 27.10 -11.06 -10.63
CA GLY A 306 28.05 -9.93 -10.69
C GLY A 306 27.40 -8.61 -10.30
N SER A 307 26.47 -8.60 -9.35
CA SER A 307 26.02 -7.44 -8.60
C SER A 307 27.08 -6.98 -7.61
N SER A 308 26.90 -5.85 -6.93
CA SER A 308 27.89 -5.30 -6.00
C SER A 308 28.15 -6.17 -4.77
N GLY A 309 27.19 -7.00 -4.36
CA GLY A 309 27.25 -7.82 -3.14
C GLY A 309 27.20 -7.02 -1.83
N ARG A 310 27.05 -5.70 -1.89
CA ARG A 310 27.11 -4.80 -0.73
C ARG A 310 25.91 -4.98 0.20
N ARG A 311 24.71 -5.06 -0.34
CA ARG A 311 23.47 -5.20 0.43
C ARG A 311 23.38 -6.58 1.09
N LEU A 312 23.80 -7.63 0.40
CA LEU A 312 23.83 -8.99 0.95
C LEU A 312 24.83 -9.10 2.11
N ALA A 313 26.02 -8.52 1.96
CA ALA A 313 27.00 -8.48 3.05
C ALA A 313 26.46 -7.72 4.26
N TYR A 314 25.81 -6.57 4.03
CA TYR A 314 25.19 -5.79 5.09
C TYR A 314 24.03 -6.52 5.77
N ALA A 315 23.14 -7.11 5.00
CA ALA A 315 22.01 -7.88 5.53
C ALA A 315 22.47 -9.07 6.39
N ARG A 316 23.53 -9.76 5.96
CA ARG A 316 24.16 -10.83 6.75
C ARG A 316 24.79 -10.31 8.04
N TRP A 317 25.42 -9.13 8.01
CA TRP A 317 25.93 -8.48 9.22
C TRP A 317 24.79 -8.15 10.20
N LEU A 318 23.73 -7.49 9.74
CA LEU A 318 22.55 -7.14 10.55
C LEU A 318 21.94 -8.37 11.24
N THR A 319 21.98 -9.52 10.59
CA THR A 319 21.35 -10.77 11.05
C THR A 319 22.35 -11.80 11.60
N SER A 320 23.60 -11.42 11.78
CA SER A 320 24.70 -12.32 12.24
C SER A 320 24.57 -12.78 13.70
N GLY A 321 23.63 -12.21 14.48
CA GLY A 321 23.57 -12.39 15.93
C GLY A 321 24.57 -11.56 16.72
N ARG A 322 25.52 -10.89 16.04
CA ARG A 322 26.54 -10.02 16.67
C ARG A 322 26.15 -8.55 16.63
N HIS A 323 25.20 -8.18 15.76
CA HIS A 323 24.72 -6.79 15.68
C HIS A 323 23.98 -6.41 16.97
N PRO A 324 24.36 -5.31 17.67
CA PRO A 324 23.88 -5.04 19.02
C PRO A 324 22.41 -4.66 19.11
N LEU A 325 21.78 -4.17 18.04
CA LEU A 325 20.44 -3.59 18.09
C LEU A 325 19.37 -4.42 17.39
N VAL A 326 19.64 -5.05 16.25
CA VAL A 326 18.60 -5.61 15.37
C VAL A 326 17.66 -6.57 16.11
N ALA A 327 18.18 -7.58 16.80
CA ALA A 327 17.33 -8.52 17.52
C ALA A 327 16.52 -7.84 18.65
N ARG A 328 17.13 -6.90 19.40
CA ARG A 328 16.47 -6.14 20.45
C ARG A 328 15.33 -5.27 19.91
N VAL A 329 15.56 -4.57 18.80
CA VAL A 329 14.54 -3.73 18.17
C VAL A 329 13.38 -4.57 17.66
N LEU A 330 13.63 -5.69 17.01
CA LEU A 330 12.59 -6.60 16.53
C LEU A 330 11.75 -7.16 17.69
N VAL A 331 12.40 -7.69 18.71
CA VAL A 331 11.71 -8.24 19.89
C VAL A 331 10.90 -7.17 20.59
N ASN A 332 11.42 -5.96 20.73
CA ASN A 332 10.70 -4.83 21.30
C ASN A 332 9.44 -4.46 20.50
N ARG A 333 9.50 -4.52 19.17
CA ARG A 333 8.33 -4.28 18.29
C ARG A 333 7.29 -5.38 18.43
N PHE A 334 7.70 -6.64 18.54
CA PHE A 334 6.76 -7.74 18.80
C PHE A 334 6.14 -7.63 20.20
N TRP A 335 6.94 -7.28 21.20
CA TRP A 335 6.45 -6.99 22.54
C TRP A 335 5.43 -5.84 22.55
N LEU A 336 5.72 -4.74 21.87
CA LEU A 336 4.79 -3.62 21.68
C LEU A 336 3.46 -4.08 21.08
N GLY A 337 3.48 -4.98 20.09
CA GLY A 337 2.29 -5.58 19.51
C GLY A 337 1.44 -6.35 20.53
N HIS A 338 2.06 -7.01 21.50
CA HIS A 338 1.35 -7.76 22.55
C HIS A 338 0.85 -6.90 23.72
N PHE A 339 1.66 -5.93 24.16
CA PHE A 339 1.40 -5.18 25.40
C PHE A 339 0.98 -3.71 25.17
N GLY A 340 1.01 -3.23 23.93
CA GLY A 340 0.67 -1.83 23.61
C GLY A 340 1.78 -0.83 23.96
N ARG A 341 2.81 -1.24 24.72
CA ARG A 341 4.02 -0.47 25.02
C ARG A 341 5.24 -1.39 24.89
N GLY A 342 6.30 -0.90 24.25
CA GLY A 342 7.57 -1.59 24.17
C GLY A 342 8.31 -1.64 25.51
N LEU A 343 9.19 -2.58 25.70
CA LEU A 343 10.19 -2.55 26.78
C LEU A 343 11.04 -1.28 26.69
N VAL A 344 11.38 -0.89 25.46
CA VAL A 344 11.82 0.47 25.09
C VAL A 344 10.61 1.17 24.48
N ALA A 345 10.09 2.22 25.13
CA ALA A 345 8.84 2.86 24.71
C ALA A 345 8.99 3.74 23.45
N THR A 346 10.21 3.99 23.02
CA THR A 346 10.57 4.66 21.76
C THR A 346 11.07 3.64 20.72
N PRO A 347 10.19 2.90 20.04
CA PRO A 347 10.59 1.76 19.19
C PRO A 347 11.39 2.16 17.93
N GLY A 348 11.39 3.42 17.56
CA GLY A 348 12.20 3.99 16.47
C GLY A 348 13.46 4.72 16.94
N ASP A 349 13.67 4.81 18.27
CA ASP A 349 14.83 5.50 18.87
C ASP A 349 15.38 4.72 20.08
N PHE A 350 16.46 3.98 19.83
CA PHE A 350 17.30 3.29 20.82
C PHE A 350 18.59 4.06 21.08
N GLY A 351 18.70 5.28 20.53
CA GLY A 351 19.81 6.21 20.74
C GLY A 351 19.72 6.93 22.08
N ARG A 352 20.54 7.97 22.21
CA ARG A 352 20.67 8.72 23.50
C ARG A 352 19.40 9.47 23.91
N LEU A 353 18.53 9.83 22.98
CA LEU A 353 17.25 10.48 23.27
C LEU A 353 16.10 9.48 23.48
N GLY A 354 16.31 8.21 23.11
CA GLY A 354 15.35 7.16 23.34
C GLY A 354 15.20 6.83 24.83
N GLU A 355 14.03 6.27 25.19
CA GLU A 355 13.83 5.77 26.55
C GLU A 355 14.71 4.54 26.81
N ARG A 356 15.23 4.46 28.04
CA ARG A 356 15.93 3.23 28.49
C ARG A 356 14.91 2.10 28.63
N PRO A 357 15.31 0.83 28.35
CA PRO A 357 14.43 -0.29 28.54
C PRO A 357 13.96 -0.39 30.00
N SER A 358 12.66 -0.62 30.20
CA SER A 358 12.08 -0.81 31.54
C SER A 358 12.62 -2.09 32.22
N HIS A 359 12.92 -3.11 31.42
CA HIS A 359 13.43 -4.42 31.86
C HIS A 359 14.58 -4.85 30.91
N PRO A 360 15.81 -4.34 31.11
CA PRO A 360 16.92 -4.59 30.19
C PRO A 360 17.27 -6.08 30.09
N GLU A 361 17.27 -6.81 31.20
CA GLU A 361 17.57 -8.25 31.21
C GLU A 361 16.51 -9.06 30.47
N LEU A 362 15.23 -8.66 30.53
CA LEU A 362 14.16 -9.31 29.78
C LEU A 362 14.32 -9.04 28.28
N LEU A 363 14.67 -7.80 27.90
CA LEU A 363 14.90 -7.46 26.49
C LEU A 363 16.06 -8.30 25.92
N ASP A 364 17.14 -8.45 26.65
CA ASP A 364 18.31 -9.24 26.27
C ASP A 364 17.98 -10.73 26.20
N PHE A 365 17.26 -11.26 27.21
CA PHE A 365 16.80 -12.65 27.23
C PHE A 365 15.91 -12.97 26.01
N LEU A 366 14.94 -12.12 25.72
CA LEU A 366 14.04 -12.34 24.57
C LEU A 366 14.80 -12.24 23.23
N ALA A 367 15.74 -11.30 23.11
CA ALA A 367 16.56 -11.16 21.92
C ALA A 367 17.47 -12.38 21.70
N ALA A 368 18.16 -12.85 22.76
CA ALA A 368 18.97 -14.05 22.69
C ALA A 368 18.15 -15.30 22.36
N THR A 369 17.03 -15.51 23.06
CA THR A 369 16.11 -16.64 22.81
C THR A 369 15.56 -16.63 21.38
N PHE A 370 15.25 -15.45 20.83
CA PHE A 370 14.78 -15.31 19.47
C PHE A 370 15.85 -15.71 18.44
N MET A 371 17.10 -15.26 18.63
CA MET A 371 18.23 -15.61 17.76
C MET A 371 18.56 -17.10 17.86
N GLU A 372 18.71 -17.64 19.07
CA GLU A 372 19.02 -19.05 19.35
C GLU A 372 17.90 -19.99 18.85
N GLY A 373 16.65 -19.54 18.90
CA GLY A 373 15.48 -20.22 18.34
C GLY A 373 15.40 -20.17 16.80
N GLY A 374 16.44 -19.72 16.10
CA GLY A 374 16.50 -19.63 14.65
C GLY A 374 15.64 -18.50 14.08
N TRP A 375 15.52 -17.40 14.80
CA TRP A 375 14.77 -16.21 14.38
C TRP A 375 13.28 -16.47 14.07
N LYS A 376 12.67 -17.48 14.73
CA LYS A 376 11.30 -17.92 14.51
C LYS A 376 10.30 -17.12 15.34
N LEU A 377 9.43 -16.38 14.66
CA LEU A 377 8.47 -15.48 15.30
C LEU A 377 7.40 -16.22 16.11
N LYS A 378 6.88 -17.35 15.59
CA LYS A 378 5.85 -18.12 16.29
C LYS A 378 6.33 -18.69 17.62
N SER A 379 7.61 -19.04 17.74
CA SER A 379 8.21 -19.47 19.00
C SER A 379 8.27 -18.33 20.02
N LEU A 380 8.64 -17.14 19.59
CA LEU A 380 8.63 -15.94 20.43
C LEU A 380 7.21 -15.57 20.88
N HIS A 381 6.22 -15.60 19.97
CA HIS A 381 4.82 -15.36 20.32
C HIS A 381 4.33 -16.37 21.36
N ARG A 382 4.64 -17.66 21.21
CA ARG A 382 4.25 -18.70 22.18
C ARG A 382 4.86 -18.42 23.55
N LEU A 383 6.14 -18.05 23.60
CA LEU A 383 6.80 -17.67 24.85
C LEU A 383 6.09 -16.52 25.55
N ILE A 384 5.78 -15.45 24.81
CA ILE A 384 5.10 -14.27 25.34
C ILE A 384 3.70 -14.61 25.84
N VAL A 385 2.83 -15.23 25.02
CA VAL A 385 1.42 -15.47 25.37
C VAL A 385 1.23 -16.53 26.47
N SER A 386 2.21 -17.42 26.68
CA SER A 386 2.19 -18.38 27.79
C SER A 386 2.72 -17.82 29.11
N SER A 387 3.30 -16.62 29.11
CA SER A 387 3.85 -15.98 30.31
C SER A 387 2.74 -15.55 31.29
N ALA A 388 3.07 -15.51 32.59
CA ALA A 388 2.15 -15.00 33.61
C ALA A 388 1.80 -13.51 33.36
N VAL A 389 2.76 -12.72 32.86
CA VAL A 389 2.57 -11.30 32.55
C VAL A 389 1.50 -11.09 31.48
N TYR A 390 1.46 -11.94 30.45
CA TYR A 390 0.44 -11.83 29.40
C TYR A 390 -0.96 -12.25 29.86
N ARG A 391 -1.03 -13.22 30.77
CA ARG A 391 -2.29 -13.83 31.23
C ARG A 391 -2.92 -13.14 32.45
N GLN A 392 -2.34 -12.09 32.98
CA GLN A 392 -2.91 -11.33 34.08
C GLN A 392 -4.03 -10.40 33.62
N GLY A 393 -4.99 -10.11 34.51
CA GLY A 393 -6.08 -9.16 34.25
C GLY A 393 -5.67 -7.71 34.55
N SER A 394 -6.54 -6.77 34.19
CA SER A 394 -6.37 -5.32 34.43
C SER A 394 -6.73 -4.90 35.89
N GLY A 395 -7.46 -5.72 36.61
CA GLY A 395 -8.09 -5.41 37.93
C GLY A 395 -7.16 -5.45 39.13
N ASN A 396 -5.86 -5.14 39.00
CA ASN A 396 -4.92 -5.09 40.13
C ASN A 396 -4.78 -3.67 40.67
N GLU A 397 -5.66 -3.28 41.63
CA GLU A 397 -5.67 -1.93 42.20
C GLU A 397 -4.38 -1.56 42.96
N PRO A 398 -3.79 -2.44 43.80
CA PRO A 398 -2.50 -2.15 44.43
C PRO A 398 -1.40 -1.83 43.42
N ALA A 399 -1.33 -2.59 42.34
CA ALA A 399 -0.36 -2.32 41.24
C ALA A 399 -0.67 -1.00 40.52
N ARG A 400 -1.95 -0.63 40.37
CA ARG A 400 -2.35 0.64 39.74
C ARG A 400 -1.93 1.85 40.58
N VAL A 401 -2.00 1.76 41.89
CA VAL A 401 -1.58 2.82 42.80
C VAL A 401 -0.05 2.93 42.85
N ALA A 402 0.66 1.79 42.91
CA ALA A 402 2.11 1.76 43.02
C ALA A 402 2.83 2.12 41.69
N ASP A 403 2.24 1.75 40.56
CA ASP A 403 2.78 1.96 39.21
C ASP A 403 1.64 2.39 38.27
N PRO A 404 1.23 3.67 38.31
CA PRO A 404 0.13 4.17 37.47
C PRO A 404 0.32 3.93 35.97
N ASP A 405 1.55 4.11 35.48
CA ASP A 405 1.92 3.94 34.06
C ASP A 405 2.14 2.48 33.65
N ASN A 406 1.99 1.54 34.58
CA ASN A 406 2.21 0.11 34.38
C ASN A 406 3.58 -0.23 33.75
N ARG A 407 4.63 0.49 34.15
CA ARG A 407 6.00 0.27 33.65
C ARG A 407 6.58 -1.05 34.11
N LEU A 408 6.16 -1.53 35.28
CA LEU A 408 6.61 -2.78 35.89
C LEU A 408 5.73 -3.99 35.49
N LEU A 409 4.74 -3.78 34.62
CA LEU A 409 3.88 -4.83 34.08
C LEU A 409 3.10 -5.61 35.17
N GLY A 410 2.68 -4.93 36.23
CA GLY A 410 1.96 -5.50 37.36
C GLY A 410 0.49 -5.82 37.08
N ARG A 411 -0.03 -5.46 35.90
CA ARG A 411 -1.39 -5.71 35.45
C ARG A 411 -1.47 -5.72 33.91
N SER A 412 -2.56 -6.19 33.33
CA SER A 412 -2.88 -5.93 31.93
C SER A 412 -3.23 -4.45 31.74
N SER A 413 -2.85 -3.86 30.62
CA SER A 413 -3.26 -2.50 30.24
C SER A 413 -4.35 -2.61 29.17
N PRO A 414 -5.59 -2.13 29.43
CA PRO A 414 -6.62 -2.09 28.42
C PRO A 414 -6.14 -1.32 27.18
N ARG A 415 -6.36 -1.89 25.99
CA ARG A 415 -5.94 -1.32 24.73
C ARG A 415 -7.10 -1.17 23.77
N ARG A 416 -7.23 -0.02 23.14
CA ARG A 416 -8.20 0.14 22.06
C ARG A 416 -7.75 -0.70 20.86
N LEU A 417 -8.71 -1.31 20.16
CA LEU A 417 -8.46 -1.94 18.87
C LEU A 417 -7.89 -0.89 17.90
N ASP A 418 -6.89 -1.28 17.11
CA ASP A 418 -6.44 -0.45 15.99
C ASP A 418 -7.50 -0.42 14.88
N ALA A 419 -7.35 0.52 13.95
CA ALA A 419 -8.33 0.81 12.91
C ALA A 419 -8.71 -0.44 12.09
N GLU A 420 -7.70 -1.20 11.67
CA GLU A 420 -7.88 -2.38 10.84
C GLU A 420 -8.53 -3.52 11.64
N SER A 421 -8.08 -3.74 12.88
CA SER A 421 -8.65 -4.75 13.77
C SER A 421 -10.09 -4.41 14.15
N PHE A 422 -10.40 -3.12 14.39
CA PHE A 422 -11.76 -2.65 14.64
C PHE A 422 -12.69 -2.99 13.47
N ARG A 423 -12.35 -2.60 12.23
CA ARG A 423 -13.18 -2.89 11.06
C ARG A 423 -13.35 -4.39 10.86
N ASP A 424 -12.26 -5.15 10.96
CA ASP A 424 -12.28 -6.61 10.79
C ASP A 424 -13.11 -7.30 11.88
N ALA A 425 -13.08 -6.84 13.13
CA ALA A 425 -13.89 -7.34 14.23
C ALA A 425 -15.39 -7.08 14.02
N VAL A 426 -15.76 -5.90 13.52
CA VAL A 426 -17.15 -5.56 13.14
C VAL A 426 -17.65 -6.51 12.05
N LEU A 427 -16.85 -6.73 11.00
CA LEU A 427 -17.19 -7.66 9.92
C LEU A 427 -17.29 -9.11 10.41
N GLY A 428 -16.37 -9.54 11.29
CA GLY A 428 -16.36 -10.87 11.88
C GLY A 428 -17.59 -11.13 12.75
N ALA A 429 -17.94 -10.19 13.62
CA ALA A 429 -19.11 -10.29 14.48
C ALA A 429 -20.41 -10.32 13.67
N SER A 430 -20.54 -9.48 12.64
CA SER A 430 -21.70 -9.45 11.75
C SER A 430 -21.80 -10.67 10.81
N GLY A 431 -20.77 -11.52 10.74
CA GLY A 431 -20.74 -12.69 9.86
C GLY A 431 -20.45 -12.36 8.38
N ARG A 432 -20.04 -11.13 8.09
CA ARG A 432 -19.78 -10.64 6.72
C ARG A 432 -18.31 -10.75 6.31
N LEU A 433 -17.40 -11.02 7.24
CA LEU A 433 -15.97 -11.10 6.94
C LEU A 433 -15.66 -12.19 5.93
N VAL A 434 -15.03 -11.78 4.82
CA VAL A 434 -14.54 -12.69 3.78
C VAL A 434 -13.08 -13.04 4.08
N PRO A 435 -12.75 -14.32 4.35
CA PRO A 435 -11.41 -14.73 4.78
C PRO A 435 -10.41 -14.92 3.64
N THR A 436 -10.74 -14.54 2.42
CA THR A 436 -9.85 -14.73 1.26
C THR A 436 -8.50 -14.04 1.48
N VAL A 437 -7.42 -14.81 1.36
CA VAL A 437 -6.04 -14.35 1.54
C VAL A 437 -5.43 -14.00 0.19
N GLY A 438 -4.64 -12.90 0.17
CA GLY A 438 -3.87 -12.48 -1.00
C GLY A 438 -4.68 -11.83 -2.12
N GLY A 439 -4.01 -11.57 -3.23
CA GLY A 439 -4.59 -11.01 -4.45
C GLY A 439 -4.62 -9.48 -4.52
N PRO A 440 -5.13 -8.92 -5.62
CA PRO A 440 -5.17 -7.48 -5.85
C PRO A 440 -5.86 -6.70 -4.72
N PRO A 441 -5.53 -5.42 -4.53
CA PRO A 441 -6.17 -4.60 -3.51
C PRO A 441 -7.65 -4.36 -3.85
N VAL A 442 -8.48 -4.35 -2.80
CA VAL A 442 -9.90 -3.98 -2.91
C VAL A 442 -10.00 -2.47 -3.17
N GLY A 443 -10.77 -2.10 -4.18
CA GLY A 443 -10.96 -0.71 -4.58
C GLY A 443 -11.59 0.16 -3.49
N ILE A 444 -11.18 1.41 -3.43
CA ILE A 444 -11.79 2.46 -2.60
C ILE A 444 -12.23 3.60 -3.50
N ALA A 445 -13.28 4.29 -3.09
CA ALA A 445 -13.95 5.32 -3.87
C ALA A 445 -14.32 6.50 -2.98
N LYS A 446 -14.38 7.68 -3.57
CA LYS A 446 -14.91 8.88 -2.93
C LYS A 446 -16.43 8.91 -3.13
N ASP A 447 -17.18 9.00 -2.04
CA ASP A 447 -18.63 9.12 -2.12
C ASP A 447 -19.06 10.58 -2.43
N PRO A 448 -20.34 10.83 -2.77
CA PRO A 448 -20.81 12.19 -3.10
C PRO A 448 -20.65 13.23 -1.98
N VAL A 449 -20.47 12.80 -0.73
CA VAL A 449 -20.25 13.70 0.42
C VAL A 449 -18.76 13.81 0.81
N GLY A 450 -17.88 13.20 0.02
CA GLY A 450 -16.42 13.34 0.16
C GLY A 450 -15.75 12.29 1.05
N ARG A 451 -16.47 11.29 1.58
CA ARG A 451 -15.87 10.20 2.37
C ARG A 451 -15.21 9.18 1.46
N ILE A 452 -14.09 8.62 1.90
CA ILE A 452 -13.43 7.51 1.20
C ILE A 452 -13.95 6.20 1.79
N VAL A 453 -14.61 5.43 0.95
CA VAL A 453 -15.27 4.16 1.33
C VAL A 453 -14.83 3.02 0.41
N VAL A 454 -15.12 1.78 0.80
CA VAL A 454 -14.87 0.61 -0.06
C VAL A 454 -15.90 0.58 -1.18
N GLY A 455 -15.45 0.40 -2.42
CA GLY A 455 -16.32 0.37 -3.58
C GLY A 455 -15.67 0.94 -4.84
N ARG A 456 -16.50 1.19 -5.85
CA ARG A 456 -16.12 1.79 -7.12
C ARG A 456 -17.02 3.01 -7.41
N GLU A 457 -16.39 4.09 -7.86
CA GLU A 457 -17.14 5.29 -8.31
C GLU A 457 -17.96 4.98 -9.54
N GLU A 458 -19.22 5.40 -9.52
CA GLU A 458 -20.06 5.56 -10.71
C GLU A 458 -20.21 7.05 -10.98
N LYS A 459 -19.86 7.45 -12.21
CA LYS A 459 -19.80 8.86 -12.62
C LYS A 459 -20.89 9.13 -13.66
N ASP A 460 -21.40 10.35 -13.66
CA ASP A 460 -22.29 10.85 -14.71
C ASP A 460 -21.50 11.24 -15.98
N ALA A 461 -22.23 11.76 -16.96
CA ALA A 461 -21.65 12.22 -18.24
C ALA A 461 -20.66 13.40 -18.08
N ASN A 462 -20.71 14.13 -16.97
CA ASN A 462 -19.82 15.26 -16.65
C ASN A 462 -18.57 14.80 -15.91
N GLY A 463 -18.52 13.52 -15.47
CA GLY A 463 -17.44 12.97 -14.68
C GLY A 463 -17.62 13.12 -13.17
N ASP A 464 -18.74 13.61 -12.70
CA ASP A 464 -19.05 13.76 -11.28
C ASP A 464 -19.49 12.42 -10.66
N VAL A 465 -19.05 12.14 -9.44
CA VAL A 465 -19.40 10.91 -8.72
C VAL A 465 -20.85 11.01 -8.25
N VAL A 466 -21.71 10.17 -8.82
CA VAL A 466 -23.13 10.10 -8.44
C VAL A 466 -23.40 9.09 -7.33
N ARG A 467 -22.64 8.02 -7.29
CA ARG A 467 -22.70 7.01 -6.20
C ARG A 467 -21.47 6.12 -6.17
N VAL A 468 -21.32 5.40 -5.05
CA VAL A 468 -20.36 4.29 -4.94
C VAL A 468 -21.10 2.97 -5.13
N VAL A 469 -20.56 2.14 -6.01
CA VAL A 469 -21.10 0.80 -6.32
C VAL A 469 -20.31 -0.26 -5.54
N SER A 470 -21.02 -1.20 -4.95
CA SER A 470 -20.44 -2.35 -4.24
C SER A 470 -19.59 -3.23 -5.17
N LEU A 471 -18.51 -3.78 -4.62
CA LEU A 471 -17.66 -4.80 -5.24
C LEU A 471 -18.12 -6.23 -4.88
N GLY A 472 -19.32 -6.37 -4.32
CA GLY A 472 -19.87 -7.65 -3.87
C GLY A 472 -19.16 -8.18 -2.62
N ALA A 473 -18.71 -9.42 -2.66
CA ALA A 473 -18.03 -10.07 -1.54
C ALA A 473 -16.72 -9.36 -1.15
N ASP A 474 -16.06 -8.70 -2.10
CA ASP A 474 -14.80 -8.00 -1.84
C ASP A 474 -14.93 -6.80 -0.89
N ASP A 475 -16.14 -6.19 -0.77
CA ASP A 475 -16.40 -5.12 0.22
C ASP A 475 -16.09 -5.56 1.65
N PHE A 476 -16.17 -6.86 1.91
CA PHE A 476 -16.06 -7.47 3.23
C PHE A 476 -14.74 -8.19 3.49
N ARG A 477 -13.76 -8.03 2.61
CA ARG A 477 -12.41 -8.54 2.84
C ARG A 477 -11.74 -7.80 4.00
N ARG A 478 -10.75 -8.45 4.62
CA ARG A 478 -9.97 -7.85 5.72
C ARG A 478 -9.35 -6.52 5.30
N SER A 479 -9.26 -5.60 6.25
CA SER A 479 -8.73 -4.25 6.04
C SER A 479 -7.31 -4.23 5.44
N LEU A 480 -6.51 -5.26 5.72
CA LEU A 480 -5.19 -5.48 5.13
C LEU A 480 -5.20 -5.52 3.59
N TYR A 481 -6.32 -5.89 2.97
CA TYR A 481 -6.46 -6.01 1.52
C TYR A 481 -7.06 -4.78 0.85
N LEU A 482 -7.47 -3.75 1.61
CA LEU A 482 -7.97 -2.51 1.04
C LEU A 482 -6.84 -1.76 0.32
N GLN A 483 -7.19 -1.07 -0.76
CA GLN A 483 -6.27 -0.15 -1.41
C GLN A 483 -5.87 0.95 -0.44
N SER A 484 -4.57 1.16 -0.26
CA SER A 484 -4.05 2.25 0.55
C SER A 484 -3.56 3.39 -0.35
N ARG A 485 -4.18 4.56 -0.20
CA ARG A 485 -3.75 5.81 -0.85
C ARG A 485 -3.25 6.76 0.23
N ARG A 486 -2.03 7.29 0.05
CA ARG A 486 -1.43 8.19 1.04
C ARG A 486 -2.20 9.50 1.23
N SER A 487 -2.83 10.00 0.17
CA SER A 487 -3.59 11.26 0.18
C SER A 487 -5.07 11.09 0.47
N GLU A 488 -5.59 9.87 0.39
CA GLU A 488 -7.02 9.56 0.51
C GLU A 488 -7.21 8.29 1.34
N PRO A 489 -6.97 8.33 2.65
CA PRO A 489 -7.19 7.20 3.54
C PRO A 489 -8.68 6.85 3.64
N VAL A 490 -9.00 5.57 3.88
CA VAL A 490 -10.39 5.13 4.12
C VAL A 490 -10.92 5.79 5.39
N THR A 491 -12.03 6.50 5.30
CA THR A 491 -12.53 7.39 6.36
C THR A 491 -12.72 6.68 7.70
N VAL A 492 -13.25 5.46 7.71
CA VAL A 492 -13.41 4.69 8.95
C VAL A 492 -12.06 4.30 9.57
N LEU A 493 -11.05 4.00 8.75
CA LEU A 493 -9.72 3.65 9.25
C LEU A 493 -8.97 4.89 9.73
N GLU A 494 -9.06 6.01 9.01
CA GLU A 494 -8.46 7.29 9.40
C GLU A 494 -9.03 7.78 10.73
N THR A 495 -10.35 7.73 10.91
CA THR A 495 -11.03 8.14 12.14
C THR A 495 -10.56 7.31 13.36
N PHE A 496 -10.16 6.06 13.15
CA PHE A 496 -9.63 5.15 14.18
C PHE A 496 -8.10 5.06 14.19
N ASP A 497 -7.41 6.12 13.77
CA ASP A 497 -5.95 6.27 13.83
C ASP A 497 -5.18 5.25 12.97
N GLN A 498 -5.59 5.08 11.69
CA GLN A 498 -4.77 4.38 10.72
C GLN A 498 -3.36 5.00 10.68
N PRO A 499 -2.30 4.18 10.54
CA PRO A 499 -0.92 4.69 10.51
C PRO A 499 -0.69 5.69 9.37
N GLU A 500 -0.04 6.80 9.67
CA GLU A 500 0.52 7.66 8.64
C GLU A 500 1.70 6.97 7.94
N MET A 501 1.72 7.02 6.61
CA MET A 501 2.75 6.38 5.78
C MET A 501 3.69 7.42 5.15
N LYS A 502 4.29 8.31 6.00
CA LYS A 502 5.21 9.37 5.54
C LYS A 502 6.44 9.49 6.48
N PRO A 503 7.54 8.81 6.20
CA PRO A 503 7.74 7.70 5.27
C PRO A 503 7.27 6.36 5.86
N ASN A 504 7.31 6.19 7.20
CA ASN A 504 6.90 5.00 7.93
C ASN A 504 6.32 5.39 9.29
N CYS A 505 5.50 4.51 9.86
CA CYS A 505 4.96 4.65 11.22
C CYS A 505 5.80 3.80 12.19
N GLU A 506 6.53 4.45 13.07
CA GLU A 506 7.36 3.77 14.08
C GLU A 506 6.54 3.35 15.30
N LEU A 507 5.55 4.16 15.68
CA LEU A 507 4.64 3.94 16.80
C LEU A 507 3.23 4.38 16.42
N ARG A 508 2.27 3.47 16.48
CA ARG A 508 0.85 3.79 16.32
C ARG A 508 0.35 4.53 17.57
N ARG A 509 -0.29 5.67 17.38
CA ARG A 509 -0.99 6.39 18.45
C ARG A 509 -2.46 5.98 18.42
N ALA A 510 -3.04 5.74 19.59
CA ALA A 510 -4.48 5.54 19.74
C ALA A 510 -5.06 6.77 20.44
N THR A 511 -6.02 7.43 19.78
CA THR A 511 -6.74 8.57 20.35
C THR A 511 -8.16 8.16 20.74
N THR A 512 -8.77 8.91 21.66
CA THR A 512 -10.19 8.79 21.98
C THR A 512 -10.81 10.16 21.81
N VAL A 513 -11.49 10.34 20.67
CA VAL A 513 -12.02 11.64 20.24
C VAL A 513 -13.48 11.56 19.78
N ALA A 514 -14.22 12.66 19.89
CA ALA A 514 -15.64 12.71 19.54
C ALA A 514 -15.99 12.21 18.12
N PRO A 515 -15.19 12.46 17.06
CA PRO A 515 -15.48 11.92 15.73
C PRO A 515 -15.64 10.40 15.68
N GLN A 516 -14.92 9.65 16.53
CA GLN A 516 -15.06 8.19 16.62
C GLN A 516 -16.45 7.79 17.12
N ALA A 517 -16.95 8.44 18.16
CA ALA A 517 -18.30 8.20 18.67
C ALA A 517 -19.39 8.58 17.65
N LEU A 518 -19.21 9.72 16.96
CA LEU A 518 -20.12 10.15 15.90
C LEU A 518 -20.14 9.18 14.72
N LEU A 519 -18.99 8.64 14.33
CA LEU A 519 -18.91 7.61 13.30
C LEU A 519 -19.67 6.36 13.73
N MET A 520 -19.49 5.87 14.98
CA MET A 520 -20.20 4.69 15.50
C MET A 520 -21.72 4.87 15.49
N LEU A 521 -22.20 6.10 15.63
CA LEU A 521 -23.62 6.41 15.65
C LEU A 521 -24.23 6.58 14.25
N ASN A 522 -23.46 7.08 13.27
CA ASN A 522 -24.02 7.61 12.02
C ASN A 522 -23.46 6.97 10.75
N ASP A 523 -22.34 6.26 10.82
CA ASP A 523 -21.70 5.75 9.59
C ASP A 523 -22.45 4.54 9.04
N THR A 524 -22.67 4.55 7.73
CA THR A 524 -23.40 3.48 7.01
C THR A 524 -22.75 2.11 7.20
N PHE A 525 -21.41 2.04 7.28
CA PHE A 525 -20.70 0.78 7.53
C PHE A 525 -21.09 0.19 8.88
N VAL A 526 -21.17 1.01 9.93
CA VAL A 526 -21.56 0.56 11.29
C VAL A 526 -23.02 0.16 11.33
N LEU A 527 -23.90 1.00 10.78
CA LEU A 527 -25.35 0.75 10.75
C LEU A 527 -25.70 -0.54 10.00
N THR A 528 -25.14 -0.72 8.81
CA THR A 528 -25.39 -1.93 8.00
C THR A 528 -24.77 -3.19 8.63
N SER A 529 -23.65 -3.05 9.34
CA SER A 529 -23.03 -4.17 10.07
C SER A 529 -23.82 -4.54 11.33
N ALA A 530 -24.36 -3.56 12.05
CA ALA A 530 -25.25 -3.79 13.18
C ALA A 530 -26.53 -4.52 12.74
N ARG A 531 -27.11 -4.14 11.60
CA ARG A 531 -28.24 -4.83 10.99
C ARG A 531 -27.90 -6.28 10.64
N ALA A 532 -26.78 -6.52 9.98
CA ALA A 532 -26.35 -7.86 9.63
C ALA A 532 -26.09 -8.73 10.88
N LEU A 533 -25.53 -8.15 11.94
CA LEU A 533 -25.38 -8.84 13.24
C LEU A 533 -26.73 -9.22 13.84
N ALA A 534 -27.72 -8.30 13.80
CA ALA A 534 -29.08 -8.56 14.29
C ALA A 534 -29.75 -9.69 13.50
N GLU A 535 -29.66 -9.69 12.19
CA GLU A 535 -30.15 -10.75 11.30
C GLU A 535 -29.48 -12.09 11.62
N ARG A 536 -28.16 -12.10 11.81
CA ARG A 536 -27.40 -13.28 12.21
C ARG A 536 -27.87 -13.87 13.54
N VAL A 537 -27.91 -13.08 14.60
CA VAL A 537 -28.29 -13.62 15.92
C VAL A 537 -29.75 -14.04 15.97
N ARG A 538 -30.63 -13.38 15.21
CA ARG A 538 -32.02 -13.81 15.05
C ARG A 538 -32.13 -15.15 14.32
N ALA A 539 -31.33 -15.38 13.31
CA ALA A 539 -31.29 -16.65 12.58
C ALA A 539 -30.70 -17.80 13.44
N GLU A 540 -29.68 -17.49 14.27
CA GLU A 540 -29.02 -18.45 15.15
C GLU A 540 -29.86 -18.79 16.41
N ALA A 541 -30.83 -17.94 16.82
CA ALA A 541 -31.75 -18.14 17.96
C ALA A 541 -33.17 -17.68 17.60
N PRO A 542 -33.89 -18.38 16.70
CA PRO A 542 -35.20 -17.97 16.22
C PRO A 542 -36.25 -18.04 17.38
N GLY A 543 -36.98 -16.93 17.56
CA GLY A 543 -38.04 -16.84 18.61
C GLY A 543 -37.53 -16.69 20.03
N ASP A 544 -36.25 -16.85 20.31
CA ASP A 544 -35.65 -16.70 21.63
C ASP A 544 -34.91 -15.36 21.79
N VAL A 545 -35.62 -14.33 22.22
CA VAL A 545 -35.05 -12.97 22.41
C VAL A 545 -33.86 -12.97 23.40
N ARG A 546 -33.95 -13.77 24.50
CA ARG A 546 -32.86 -13.90 25.48
C ARG A 546 -31.65 -14.59 24.87
N GLY A 547 -31.87 -15.61 24.08
CA GLY A 547 -30.84 -16.29 23.29
C GLY A 547 -30.18 -15.38 22.29
N GLN A 548 -30.92 -14.52 21.58
CA GLN A 548 -30.41 -13.53 20.64
C GLN A 548 -29.46 -12.51 21.31
N VAL A 549 -29.88 -11.95 22.45
CA VAL A 549 -29.04 -11.06 23.26
C VAL A 549 -27.77 -11.79 23.72
N SER A 550 -27.92 -12.99 24.28
CA SER A 550 -26.77 -13.77 24.76
C SER A 550 -25.79 -14.12 23.63
N ARG A 551 -26.32 -14.38 22.44
CA ARG A 551 -25.51 -14.66 21.25
C ARG A 551 -24.76 -13.42 20.77
N ALA A 552 -25.40 -12.26 20.70
CA ALA A 552 -24.76 -10.99 20.37
C ALA A 552 -23.59 -10.70 21.34
N TRP A 553 -23.81 -10.88 22.64
CA TRP A 553 -22.77 -10.71 23.66
C TRP A 553 -21.57 -11.62 23.45
N ARG A 554 -21.79 -12.90 23.14
CA ARG A 554 -20.70 -13.85 22.89
C ARG A 554 -19.92 -13.53 21.62
N LEU A 555 -20.59 -13.07 20.57
CA LEU A 555 -19.94 -12.69 19.33
C LEU A 555 -19.07 -11.44 19.49
N LEU A 556 -19.51 -10.47 20.30
CA LEU A 556 -18.84 -9.19 20.47
C LEU A 556 -17.80 -9.21 21.61
N PHE A 557 -18.10 -9.90 22.73
CA PHE A 557 -17.29 -9.82 23.95
C PHE A 557 -16.71 -11.17 24.39
N SER A 558 -16.92 -12.24 23.63
CA SER A 558 -16.47 -13.62 23.94
C SER A 558 -16.95 -14.17 25.29
N ARG A 559 -17.98 -13.56 25.90
CA ARG A 559 -18.58 -13.95 27.18
C ARG A 559 -20.09 -13.77 27.16
N ALA A 560 -20.79 -14.44 28.11
CA ALA A 560 -22.21 -14.22 28.32
C ALA A 560 -22.46 -12.85 28.98
N PRO A 561 -23.66 -12.23 28.78
CA PRO A 561 -24.08 -11.06 29.54
C PRO A 561 -24.25 -11.43 31.02
N SER A 562 -23.99 -10.48 31.93
CA SER A 562 -24.43 -10.59 33.30
C SER A 562 -25.96 -10.52 33.38
N ALA A 563 -26.55 -10.93 34.54
CA ALA A 563 -28.00 -10.83 34.74
C ALA A 563 -28.49 -9.38 34.51
N GLY A 564 -27.78 -8.40 35.06
CA GLY A 564 -28.10 -6.99 34.86
C GLY A 564 -27.94 -6.49 33.41
N ASP A 565 -26.86 -6.88 32.71
CA ASP A 565 -26.68 -6.55 31.30
C ASP A 565 -27.84 -7.11 30.44
N LEU A 566 -28.26 -8.34 30.75
CA LEU A 566 -29.37 -9.00 30.05
C LEU A 566 -30.71 -8.28 30.29
N GLU A 567 -31.03 -7.89 31.54
CA GLU A 567 -32.25 -7.13 31.86
C GLU A 567 -32.29 -5.77 31.15
N VAL A 568 -31.17 -5.02 31.15
CA VAL A 568 -31.07 -3.74 30.45
C VAL A 568 -31.27 -3.92 28.96
N ALA A 569 -30.64 -4.94 28.35
CA ALA A 569 -30.78 -5.22 26.92
C ALA A 569 -32.23 -5.60 26.54
N LEU A 570 -32.91 -6.41 27.37
CA LEU A 570 -34.31 -6.79 27.14
C LEU A 570 -35.27 -5.59 27.28
N ALA A 571 -35.03 -4.70 28.26
CA ALA A 571 -35.78 -3.46 28.42
C ALA A 571 -35.61 -2.56 27.20
N HIS A 572 -34.37 -2.37 26.71
CA HIS A 572 -34.08 -1.63 25.48
C HIS A 572 -34.81 -2.21 24.26
N LEU A 573 -34.81 -3.54 24.11
CA LEU A 573 -35.51 -4.18 22.98
C LEU A 573 -37.03 -3.96 23.03
N ALA A 574 -37.62 -4.01 24.23
CA ALA A 574 -39.05 -3.76 24.41
C ALA A 574 -39.41 -2.30 24.08
N GLU A 575 -38.67 -1.36 24.62
CA GLU A 575 -38.87 0.08 24.37
C GLU A 575 -38.68 0.46 22.91
N GLN A 576 -37.54 0.04 22.32
CA GLN A 576 -37.24 0.36 20.93
C GLN A 576 -38.17 -0.38 19.95
N GLY A 577 -38.59 -1.62 20.27
CA GLY A 577 -39.55 -2.34 19.45
C GLY A 577 -40.91 -1.62 19.37
N GLU A 578 -41.37 -1.05 20.48
CA GLU A 578 -42.60 -0.22 20.47
C GLU A 578 -42.40 1.09 19.76
N ALA A 579 -41.25 1.79 19.97
CA ALA A 579 -40.95 3.03 19.30
C ALA A 579 -40.85 2.84 17.75
N PHE A 580 -40.22 1.77 17.28
CA PHE A 580 -40.17 1.44 15.86
C PHE A 580 -41.55 1.04 15.31
N ARG A 581 -42.37 0.31 16.07
CA ARG A 581 -43.73 -0.02 15.67
C ARG A 581 -44.57 1.24 15.40
N VAL A 582 -44.53 2.19 16.31
CA VAL A 582 -45.21 3.48 16.15
C VAL A 582 -44.68 4.28 14.97
N ARG A 583 -43.37 4.40 14.86
CA ARG A 583 -42.71 5.15 13.78
C ARG A 583 -42.99 4.57 12.39
N LEU A 584 -42.88 3.25 12.24
CA LEU A 584 -43.12 2.56 10.97
C LEU A 584 -44.57 2.58 10.54
N ALA A 585 -45.52 2.56 11.50
CA ALA A 585 -46.94 2.73 11.20
C ALA A 585 -47.29 4.13 10.65
N ALA A 586 -46.49 5.13 11.02
CA ALA A 586 -46.68 6.52 10.55
C ALA A 586 -46.07 6.81 9.17
N VAL A 587 -45.22 5.90 8.64
CA VAL A 587 -44.56 6.08 7.35
C VAL A 587 -45.25 5.23 6.29
N PRO A 588 -45.79 5.83 5.20
CA PRO A 588 -46.38 5.06 4.13
C PRO A 588 -45.34 4.13 3.49
N PRO A 589 -45.71 2.92 3.06
CA PRO A 589 -44.80 2.02 2.40
C PRO A 589 -44.24 2.66 1.12
N PRO A 590 -42.95 2.43 0.79
CA PRO A 590 -42.37 2.96 -0.44
C PRO A 590 -43.16 2.44 -1.67
N PRO A 591 -43.36 3.26 -2.73
CA PRO A 591 -44.06 2.82 -3.91
C PRO A 591 -43.33 1.66 -4.56
N ALA A 592 -44.08 0.64 -5.02
CA ALA A 592 -43.53 -0.45 -5.81
C ALA A 592 -42.95 0.09 -7.12
N LYS A 593 -41.79 -0.33 -7.52
CA LYS A 593 -41.28 -0.08 -8.86
C LYS A 593 -42.10 -0.86 -9.88
N GLU A 594 -42.22 -0.32 -11.07
CA GLU A 594 -42.98 -0.95 -12.15
C GLU A 594 -42.43 -2.34 -12.43
N GLY A 595 -43.25 -3.39 -12.24
CA GLY A 595 -42.87 -4.79 -12.41
C GLY A 595 -42.23 -5.49 -11.18
N GLU A 596 -42.08 -4.81 -10.03
CA GLU A 596 -41.59 -5.41 -8.79
C GLU A 596 -42.69 -5.47 -7.73
N SER A 597 -42.69 -6.52 -6.90
CA SER A 597 -43.54 -6.57 -5.72
C SER A 597 -43.12 -5.49 -4.72
N ALA A 598 -44.06 -4.85 -4.06
CA ALA A 598 -43.76 -3.88 -3.02
C ALA A 598 -42.82 -4.52 -1.96
N PRO A 599 -41.76 -3.84 -1.52
CA PRO A 599 -40.87 -4.36 -0.49
C PRO A 599 -41.64 -4.61 0.81
N ALA A 600 -41.35 -5.72 1.48
CA ALA A 600 -41.97 -6.03 2.76
C ALA A 600 -41.72 -4.88 3.76
N PRO A 601 -42.71 -4.50 4.58
CA PRO A 601 -42.52 -3.46 5.58
C PRO A 601 -41.41 -3.85 6.55
N PRO A 602 -40.59 -2.89 7.03
CA PRO A 602 -39.56 -3.16 8.01
C PRO A 602 -40.16 -3.82 9.28
N ASP A 603 -39.45 -4.81 9.83
CA ASP A 603 -39.85 -5.51 11.04
C ASP A 603 -39.39 -4.72 12.29
N PRO A 604 -40.29 -4.17 13.11
CA PRO A 604 -39.93 -3.36 14.28
C PRO A 604 -39.03 -4.09 15.29
N GLN A 605 -39.18 -5.41 15.43
CA GLN A 605 -38.32 -6.19 16.32
C GLN A 605 -36.91 -6.34 15.79
N LEU A 606 -36.74 -6.48 14.48
CA LEU A 606 -35.43 -6.51 13.86
C LEU A 606 -34.73 -5.14 13.93
N GLU A 607 -35.49 -4.03 13.76
CA GLU A 607 -34.94 -2.69 13.94
C GLU A 607 -34.48 -2.44 15.38
N ALA A 608 -35.27 -2.88 16.40
CA ALA A 608 -34.88 -2.79 17.79
C ALA A 608 -33.62 -3.62 18.09
N LEU A 609 -33.52 -4.84 17.56
CA LEU A 609 -32.35 -5.69 17.69
C LEU A 609 -31.12 -5.08 16.98
N SER A 610 -31.32 -4.47 15.84
CA SER A 610 -30.26 -3.73 15.11
C SER A 610 -29.75 -2.54 15.93
N SER A 611 -30.66 -1.79 16.56
CA SER A 611 -30.30 -0.70 17.48
C SER A 611 -29.46 -1.20 18.67
N LEU A 612 -29.88 -2.32 19.31
CA LEU A 612 -29.11 -2.94 20.39
C LEU A 612 -27.71 -3.35 19.89
N CYS A 613 -27.61 -4.00 18.72
CA CYS A 613 -26.33 -4.40 18.13
C CYS A 613 -25.42 -3.20 17.87
N GLN A 614 -25.97 -2.07 17.41
CA GLN A 614 -25.22 -0.83 17.24
C GLN A 614 -24.67 -0.29 18.57
N VAL A 615 -25.48 -0.24 19.62
CA VAL A 615 -25.05 0.19 20.95
C VAL A 615 -23.92 -0.69 21.48
N LEU A 616 -24.02 -2.01 21.28
CA LEU A 616 -22.98 -2.95 21.72
C LEU A 616 -21.67 -2.75 20.94
N LEU A 617 -21.74 -2.58 19.61
CA LEU A 617 -20.58 -2.26 18.77
C LEU A 617 -19.93 -0.91 19.15
N ALA A 618 -20.73 0.08 19.56
CA ALA A 618 -20.24 1.39 19.98
C ALA A 618 -19.72 1.41 21.43
N SER A 619 -19.85 0.32 22.18
CA SER A 619 -19.44 0.25 23.57
C SER A 619 -17.93 0.15 23.73
N ASN A 620 -17.38 0.71 24.83
CA ASN A 620 -15.99 0.53 25.21
C ASN A 620 -15.60 -0.95 25.39
N ARG A 621 -16.57 -1.81 25.76
CA ARG A 621 -16.34 -3.27 25.88
C ARG A 621 -15.99 -3.93 24.54
N PHE A 622 -16.44 -3.36 23.42
CA PHE A 622 -16.07 -3.83 22.08
C PHE A 622 -14.78 -3.17 21.56
N LEU A 623 -14.63 -1.88 21.85
CA LEU A 623 -13.52 -1.09 21.31
C LEU A 623 -12.18 -1.36 22.03
N TYR A 624 -12.20 -1.88 23.24
CA TYR A 624 -11.00 -2.13 24.05
C TYR A 624 -10.84 -3.62 24.37
N CYS A 625 -9.61 -4.10 24.24
CA CYS A 625 -9.17 -5.40 24.73
C CYS A 625 -8.65 -5.22 26.16
N ASP A 626 -9.15 -6.05 27.10
CA ASP A 626 -8.78 -6.10 28.50
C ASP A 626 -7.98 -7.37 28.81
#